data_c9895f53967fc17f0181d16d69c03d1e
#
_entry.id   c9895f53967fc17f0181d16d69c03d1e
#
_cell.length_a   1.000
_cell.length_b   1.000
_cell.length_c   1.000
_cell.angle_alpha   90.00
_cell.angle_beta   90.00
_cell.angle_gamma   90.00
#
_symmetry.space_group_name_H-M   'P 1'
#
loop_
_entity.id
_entity.type
_entity.pdbx_description
1 polymer ?
#
loop_
_entity_poly.entity_id
_entity_poly.type
_entity_poly.pdbx_seq_one_letter_code
_entity_poly.pdbx_strand_id
1 'polypeptide(L)'
;MNNGEFYLADAIEVIEEILSGGGEFRMYPKGTSMLPLIVQGRDSVVLERNFECGAKKNDIAFYRRDNGQFVLHRVMRVSDDGTYVMCGDNQTALEYGIKREQIIGYVSRLYRGDKEFSLTSVRYKLYLLVWCFMPYRKLERFIKGKLRGLKRRLFEKK
;
A
#
# COMPACT_ATOMS: atom_id res chain seq x y z
N MET A 1 -17.69 -29.59 0.18
CA MET A 1 -18.13 -28.27 -0.33
C MET A 1 -16.94 -27.34 -0.17
N ASN A 2 -16.19 -27.09 -1.24
CA ASN A 2 -15.06 -26.18 -1.22
C ASN A 2 -15.60 -24.77 -1.05
N ASN A 3 -15.33 -24.15 0.09
CA ASN A 3 -15.52 -22.72 0.27
C ASN A 3 -14.61 -22.03 -0.73
N GLY A 4 -15.22 -21.36 -1.72
CA GLY A 4 -14.50 -20.64 -2.77
C GLY A 4 -13.65 -19.53 -2.22
N GLU A 5 -12.43 -19.83 -1.82
CA GLU A 5 -11.37 -18.84 -1.80
C GLU A 5 -11.07 -18.51 -3.26
N PHE A 6 -11.68 -17.44 -3.72
CA PHE A 6 -11.25 -16.80 -4.98
C PHE A 6 -9.80 -16.36 -4.75
N TYR A 7 -8.87 -17.13 -5.29
CA TYR A 7 -7.47 -16.73 -5.24
C TYR A 7 -7.33 -15.46 -6.10
N LEU A 8 -6.70 -14.46 -5.53
CA LEU A 8 -6.41 -13.20 -6.23
C LEU A 8 -5.67 -13.47 -7.58
N ALA A 9 -4.91 -14.55 -7.64
CA ALA A 9 -4.26 -14.99 -8.86
C ALA A 9 -5.25 -15.33 -10.00
N ASP A 10 -6.39 -15.92 -9.69
CA ASP A 10 -7.42 -16.28 -10.68
C ASP A 10 -8.24 -15.06 -11.13
N ALA A 11 -8.34 -14.03 -10.24
CA ALA A 11 -9.07 -12.81 -10.54
C ALA A 11 -8.23 -11.74 -11.25
N ILE A 12 -6.89 -11.91 -11.27
CA ILE A 12 -5.99 -10.84 -11.70
C ILE A 12 -6.15 -10.49 -13.18
N GLU A 13 -6.37 -11.48 -14.04
CA GLU A 13 -6.57 -11.26 -15.48
C GLU A 13 -7.82 -10.41 -15.73
N VAL A 14 -8.90 -10.69 -15.01
CA VAL A 14 -10.15 -9.90 -15.09
C VAL A 14 -9.93 -8.48 -14.57
N ILE A 15 -9.17 -8.32 -13.49
CA ILE A 15 -8.85 -7.00 -12.96
C ILE A 15 -8.01 -6.20 -13.98
N GLU A 16 -7.00 -6.83 -14.56
CA GLU A 16 -6.13 -6.20 -15.57
C GLU A 16 -6.93 -5.82 -16.83
N GLU A 17 -7.88 -6.66 -17.27
CA GLU A 17 -8.77 -6.37 -18.39
C GLU A 17 -9.67 -5.16 -18.11
N ILE A 18 -10.35 -5.13 -16.95
CA ILE A 18 -11.17 -4.01 -16.52
C ILE A 18 -10.36 -2.71 -16.51
N LEU A 19 -9.20 -2.72 -15.86
CA LEU A 19 -8.36 -1.54 -15.73
C LEU A 19 -7.74 -1.10 -17.06
N SER A 20 -7.42 -2.04 -17.95
CA SER A 20 -6.90 -1.76 -19.30
C SER A 20 -7.96 -1.15 -20.21
N GLY A 21 -9.23 -1.51 -20.00
CA GLY A 21 -10.37 -0.89 -20.69
C GLY A 21 -10.77 0.50 -20.15
N GLY A 22 -10.00 1.05 -19.20
CA GLY A 22 -10.30 2.35 -18.57
C GLY A 22 -11.36 2.26 -17.47
N GLY A 23 -11.72 1.05 -17.06
CA GLY A 23 -12.63 0.80 -15.93
C GLY A 23 -11.97 0.99 -14.58
N GLU A 24 -12.79 0.86 -13.53
CA GLU A 24 -12.37 0.95 -12.14
C GLU A 24 -12.59 -0.40 -11.44
N PHE A 25 -11.72 -0.72 -10.49
CA PHE A 25 -11.88 -1.92 -9.69
C PHE A 25 -11.80 -1.60 -8.20
N ARG A 26 -12.86 -1.92 -7.43
CA ARG A 26 -12.88 -1.76 -5.97
C ARG A 26 -12.40 -3.03 -5.29
N MET A 27 -11.37 -2.90 -4.45
CA MET A 27 -10.83 -4.01 -3.67
C MET A 27 -10.76 -3.70 -2.18
N TYR A 28 -10.72 -4.76 -1.38
CA TYR A 28 -10.56 -4.71 0.08
C TYR A 28 -9.19 -5.26 0.45
N PRO A 29 -8.19 -4.39 0.69
CA PRO A 29 -6.82 -4.82 0.97
C PRO A 29 -6.74 -5.65 2.25
N LYS A 30 -5.95 -6.73 2.19
CA LYS A 30 -5.62 -7.56 3.35
C LYS A 30 -4.22 -7.21 3.87
N GLY A 31 -3.97 -7.44 5.16
CA GLY A 31 -2.68 -7.24 5.79
C GLY A 31 -2.52 -5.87 6.47
N THR A 32 -1.32 -5.61 6.95
CA THR A 32 -1.01 -4.46 7.81
C THR A 32 0.03 -3.51 7.24
N SER A 33 0.52 -3.77 6.01
CA SER A 33 1.63 -3.00 5.43
C SER A 33 1.29 -1.52 5.17
N MET A 34 0.01 -1.20 4.95
CA MET A 34 -0.48 0.14 4.68
C MET A 34 -1.11 0.85 5.89
N LEU A 35 -0.96 0.29 7.10
CA LEU A 35 -1.34 0.99 8.34
C LEU A 35 -0.53 2.28 8.52
N PRO A 36 -1.09 3.30 9.13
CA PRO A 36 -2.45 3.46 9.65
C PRO A 36 -3.44 3.96 8.59
N LEU A 37 -3.01 4.22 7.35
CA LEU A 37 -3.87 4.79 6.31
C LEU A 37 -4.99 3.83 5.92
N ILE A 38 -4.63 2.60 5.57
CA ILE A 38 -5.57 1.56 5.14
C ILE A 38 -5.63 0.47 6.21
N VAL A 39 -6.81 0.21 6.73
CA VAL A 39 -7.09 -0.79 7.77
C VAL A 39 -7.93 -1.91 7.18
N GLN A 40 -7.38 -3.13 7.21
CA GLN A 40 -8.10 -4.34 6.77
C GLN A 40 -9.46 -4.47 7.47
N GLY A 41 -10.49 -4.85 6.71
CA GLY A 41 -11.86 -5.04 7.20
C GLY A 41 -12.64 -3.74 7.43
N ARG A 42 -11.99 -2.57 7.42
CA ARG A 42 -12.64 -1.25 7.50
C ARG A 42 -12.62 -0.51 6.17
N ASP A 43 -11.50 -0.57 5.47
CA ASP A 43 -11.24 0.28 4.33
C ASP A 43 -11.24 -0.50 3.01
N SER A 44 -11.66 0.17 1.95
CA SER A 44 -11.52 -0.32 0.58
C SER A 44 -10.91 0.76 -0.30
N VAL A 45 -10.29 0.32 -1.40
CA VAL A 45 -9.67 1.21 -2.37
C VAL A 45 -10.25 0.97 -3.76
N VAL A 46 -10.31 2.01 -4.56
CA VAL A 46 -10.63 1.91 -5.99
C VAL A 46 -9.33 2.06 -6.75
N LEU A 47 -9.08 1.10 -7.62
CA LEU A 47 -7.96 1.10 -8.54
C LEU A 47 -8.39 1.64 -9.89
N GLU A 48 -7.51 2.42 -10.50
CA GLU A 48 -7.55 2.87 -11.89
C GLU A 48 -6.19 2.63 -12.52
N ARG A 49 -6.14 2.56 -13.84
CA ARG A 49 -4.90 2.47 -14.59
C ARG A 49 -4.79 3.63 -15.56
N ASN A 50 -3.80 4.48 -15.32
CA ASN A 50 -3.46 5.54 -16.26
C ASN A 50 -2.13 5.21 -16.95
N PHE A 51 -2.23 4.84 -18.22
CA PHE A 51 -1.08 4.45 -19.02
C PHE A 51 -0.18 5.62 -19.43
N GLU A 52 -0.71 6.84 -19.50
CA GLU A 52 0.03 7.97 -20.06
C GLU A 52 1.07 8.54 -19.08
N CYS A 53 0.68 8.71 -17.82
CA CYS A 53 1.50 9.44 -16.86
C CYS A 53 2.41 8.58 -15.98
N GLY A 54 2.15 7.26 -15.87
CA GLY A 54 2.82 6.38 -14.90
C GLY A 54 2.56 6.79 -13.45
N ALA A 55 3.20 6.12 -12.49
CA ALA A 55 3.11 6.46 -11.08
C ALA A 55 3.98 7.67 -10.74
N LYS A 56 3.50 8.47 -9.80
CA LYS A 56 4.23 9.60 -9.22
C LYS A 56 4.57 9.30 -7.76
N LYS A 57 5.53 10.03 -7.24
CA LYS A 57 5.83 9.98 -5.79
C LYS A 57 4.56 10.23 -4.98
N ASN A 58 4.35 9.41 -3.96
CA ASN A 58 3.22 9.36 -3.04
C ASN A 58 1.97 8.64 -3.57
N ASP A 59 1.90 8.22 -4.82
CA ASP A 59 0.83 7.36 -5.29
C ASP A 59 0.87 6.02 -4.55
N ILE A 60 -0.28 5.40 -4.39
CA ILE A 60 -0.39 4.04 -3.87
C ILE A 60 -0.66 3.14 -5.06
N ALA A 61 0.23 2.18 -5.30
CA ALA A 61 0.14 1.28 -6.44
C ALA A 61 -0.10 -0.16 -6.00
N PHE A 62 -0.93 -0.85 -6.78
CA PHE A 62 -1.11 -2.30 -6.72
C PHE A 62 -0.26 -2.93 -7.81
N TYR A 63 0.64 -3.83 -7.44
CA TYR A 63 1.63 -4.39 -8.35
C TYR A 63 1.96 -5.85 -8.02
N ARG A 64 2.54 -6.56 -8.99
CA ARG A 64 3.04 -7.92 -8.85
C ARG A 64 4.56 -7.91 -8.73
N ARG A 65 5.08 -8.51 -7.68
CA ARG A 65 6.52 -8.78 -7.51
C ARG A 65 7.00 -9.87 -8.46
N ASP A 66 8.31 -9.96 -8.68
CA ASP A 66 8.91 -11.02 -9.52
C ASP A 66 8.62 -12.43 -8.99
N ASN A 67 8.41 -12.58 -7.69
CA ASN A 67 8.01 -13.85 -7.08
C ASN A 67 6.51 -14.17 -7.21
N GLY A 68 5.75 -13.39 -7.99
CA GLY A 68 4.32 -13.55 -8.21
C GLY A 68 3.41 -12.96 -7.12
N GLN A 69 3.95 -12.42 -6.04
CA GLN A 69 3.18 -11.86 -4.94
C GLN A 69 2.55 -10.51 -5.30
N PHE A 70 1.26 -10.34 -5.03
CA PHE A 70 0.54 -9.08 -5.22
C PHE A 70 0.64 -8.21 -3.99
N VAL A 71 0.93 -6.92 -4.17
CA VAL A 71 1.21 -5.98 -3.10
C VAL A 71 0.59 -4.63 -3.38
N LEU A 72 0.08 -3.99 -2.33
CA LEU A 72 -0.39 -2.61 -2.35
C LEU A 72 0.57 -1.76 -1.50
N HIS A 73 1.44 -0.96 -2.14
CA HIS A 73 2.40 -0.11 -1.44
C HIS A 73 2.47 1.29 -2.06
N ARG A 74 3.17 2.18 -1.37
CA ARG A 74 3.38 3.57 -1.80
C ARG A 74 4.63 3.71 -2.64
N VAL A 75 4.52 4.52 -3.70
CA VAL A 75 5.66 5.00 -4.48
C VAL A 75 6.43 6.03 -3.65
N MET A 76 7.61 5.65 -3.20
CA MET A 76 8.50 6.54 -2.44
C MET A 76 9.32 7.45 -3.35
N ARG A 77 9.70 6.93 -4.51
CA ARG A 77 10.48 7.64 -5.52
C ARG A 77 10.31 6.96 -6.89
N VAL A 78 10.39 7.75 -7.93
CA VAL A 78 10.66 7.29 -9.30
C VAL A 78 12.15 7.47 -9.53
N SER A 79 12.83 6.43 -9.97
CA SER A 79 14.26 6.44 -10.27
C SER A 79 14.51 7.00 -11.69
N ASP A 80 15.75 7.41 -11.97
CA ASP A 80 16.11 8.01 -13.26
C ASP A 80 15.98 7.03 -14.44
N ASP A 81 16.09 5.72 -14.15
CA ASP A 81 15.85 4.62 -15.10
C ASP A 81 14.37 4.28 -15.33
N GLY A 82 13.46 5.06 -14.72
CA GLY A 82 12.00 4.86 -14.82
C GLY A 82 11.43 3.77 -13.89
N THR A 83 12.27 3.11 -13.08
CA THR A 83 11.80 2.15 -12.09
C THR A 83 11.26 2.84 -10.83
N TYR A 84 10.46 2.12 -10.05
CA TYR A 84 9.88 2.63 -8.82
C TYR A 84 10.57 2.07 -7.58
N VAL A 85 10.67 2.92 -6.57
CA VAL A 85 11.01 2.52 -5.21
C VAL A 85 9.74 2.50 -4.38
N MET A 86 9.37 1.33 -3.87
CA MET A 86 8.11 1.09 -3.17
C MET A 86 8.32 0.87 -1.67
N CYS A 87 7.33 1.22 -0.87
CA CYS A 87 7.31 0.90 0.57
C CYS A 87 5.89 0.92 1.11
N GLY A 88 5.56 -0.03 1.96
CA GLY A 88 4.33 0.04 2.74
C GLY A 88 4.39 1.16 3.79
N ASP A 89 3.25 1.80 4.06
CA ASP A 89 3.18 2.90 5.03
C ASP A 89 3.55 2.47 6.45
N ASN A 90 3.34 1.19 6.78
CA ASN A 90 3.77 0.58 8.04
C ASN A 90 5.11 -0.15 7.93
N GLN A 91 5.93 0.14 6.95
CA GLN A 91 7.21 -0.53 6.73
C GLN A 91 8.35 0.48 6.66
N THR A 92 9.59 -0.01 6.79
CA THR A 92 10.82 0.79 6.61
C THR A 92 11.77 0.18 5.58
N ALA A 93 11.50 -1.06 5.14
CA ALA A 93 12.21 -1.69 4.06
C ALA A 93 11.72 -1.13 2.73
N LEU A 94 12.64 -0.65 1.92
CA LEU A 94 12.36 -0.17 0.57
C LEU A 94 12.51 -1.32 -0.42
N GLU A 95 11.60 -1.39 -1.39
CA GLU A 95 11.66 -2.28 -2.53
C GLU A 95 12.09 -1.47 -3.76
N TYR A 96 13.21 -1.83 -4.34
CA TYR A 96 13.81 -1.14 -5.48
C TYR A 96 13.55 -1.88 -6.77
N GLY A 97 13.62 -1.15 -7.90
CA GLY A 97 13.62 -1.74 -9.23
C GLY A 97 12.25 -2.28 -9.68
N ILE A 98 11.16 -1.84 -9.07
CA ILE A 98 9.82 -2.22 -9.53
C ILE A 98 9.56 -1.55 -10.87
N LYS A 99 9.33 -2.35 -11.90
CA LYS A 99 9.13 -1.90 -13.27
C LYS A 99 7.68 -1.44 -13.49
N ARG A 100 7.49 -0.59 -14.51
CA ARG A 100 6.16 -0.09 -14.88
C ARG A 100 5.19 -1.22 -15.25
N GLU A 101 5.68 -2.26 -15.91
CA GLU A 101 4.91 -3.41 -16.35
C GLU A 101 4.39 -4.27 -15.20
N GLN A 102 5.02 -4.16 -14.03
CA GLN A 102 4.58 -4.85 -12.81
C GLN A 102 3.39 -4.14 -12.13
N ILE A 103 3.13 -2.88 -12.48
CA ILE A 103 2.03 -2.10 -11.92
C ILE A 103 0.72 -2.49 -12.60
N ILE A 104 -0.23 -2.93 -11.80
CA ILE A 104 -1.57 -3.34 -12.25
C ILE A 104 -2.50 -2.13 -12.23
N GLY A 105 -2.42 -1.30 -11.18
CA GLY A 105 -3.23 -0.11 -11.06
C GLY A 105 -2.81 0.79 -9.92
N TYR A 106 -3.42 1.98 -9.84
CA TYR A 106 -3.17 2.99 -8.81
C TYR A 106 -4.44 3.26 -8.03
N VAL A 107 -4.30 3.59 -6.75
CA VAL A 107 -5.44 3.98 -5.91
C VAL A 107 -5.86 5.39 -6.28
N SER A 108 -7.03 5.52 -6.87
CA SER A 108 -7.68 6.80 -7.17
C SER A 108 -8.53 7.28 -6.01
N ARG A 109 -9.22 6.36 -5.31
CA ARG A 109 -10.11 6.66 -4.18
C ARG A 109 -9.91 5.67 -3.03
N LEU A 110 -10.09 6.16 -1.82
CA LEU A 110 -10.06 5.39 -0.57
C LEU A 110 -11.40 5.58 0.15
N TYR A 111 -12.00 4.49 0.62
CA TYR A 111 -13.22 4.50 1.40
C TYR A 111 -12.99 3.95 2.81
N ARG A 112 -13.58 4.60 3.80
CA ARG A 112 -13.67 4.14 5.20
C ARG A 112 -15.09 3.74 5.49
N GLY A 113 -15.39 2.44 5.41
CA GLY A 113 -16.75 1.97 5.26
C GLY A 113 -17.35 2.54 3.97
N ASP A 114 -18.48 3.26 4.10
CA ASP A 114 -19.18 3.87 2.95
C ASP A 114 -18.74 5.30 2.65
N LYS A 115 -17.87 5.91 3.49
CA LYS A 115 -17.45 7.29 3.32
C LYS A 115 -16.12 7.37 2.57
N GLU A 116 -16.10 8.18 1.51
CA GLU A 116 -14.88 8.49 0.80
C GLU A 116 -13.93 9.32 1.68
N PHE A 117 -12.67 8.88 1.74
CA PHE A 117 -11.57 9.61 2.35
C PHE A 117 -10.77 10.29 1.24
N SER A 118 -10.87 11.60 1.16
CA SER A 118 -10.21 12.39 0.11
C SER A 118 -8.68 12.33 0.21
N LEU A 119 -8.05 11.81 -0.85
CA LEU A 119 -6.59 11.76 -1.03
C LEU A 119 -5.99 13.14 -1.41
N THR A 120 -6.82 14.17 -1.57
CA THR A 120 -6.38 15.56 -1.83
C THR A 120 -6.54 16.46 -0.61
N SER A 121 -7.16 15.97 0.48
CA SER A 121 -7.45 16.72 1.68
C SER A 121 -6.17 17.20 2.39
N VAL A 122 -6.27 18.30 3.12
CA VAL A 122 -5.19 18.82 3.99
C VAL A 122 -4.73 17.75 4.99
N ARG A 123 -5.67 16.97 5.53
CA ARG A 123 -5.38 15.86 6.45
C ARG A 123 -4.50 14.80 5.78
N TYR A 124 -4.78 14.45 4.54
CA TYR A 124 -3.95 13.50 3.79
C TYR A 124 -2.57 14.08 3.45
N LYS A 125 -2.49 15.35 3.07
CA LYS A 125 -1.21 16.04 2.84
C LYS A 125 -0.34 16.08 4.09
N LEU A 126 -0.92 16.36 5.25
CA LEU A 126 -0.21 16.29 6.54
C LEU A 126 0.23 14.85 6.86
N TYR A 127 -0.60 13.86 6.57
CA TYR A 127 -0.23 12.47 6.71
C TYR A 127 1.00 12.12 5.86
N LEU A 128 1.04 12.55 4.60
CA LEU A 128 2.20 12.33 3.71
C LEU A 128 3.46 13.00 4.25
N LEU A 129 3.34 14.22 4.75
CA LEU A 129 4.47 14.99 5.27
C LEU A 129 5.07 14.36 6.53
N VAL A 130 4.24 13.92 7.46
CA VAL A 130 4.68 13.43 8.77
C VAL A 130 4.93 11.93 8.73
N TRP A 131 3.91 11.14 8.36
CA TRP A 131 3.98 9.69 8.47
C TRP A 131 4.83 9.05 7.36
N CYS A 132 4.77 9.55 6.14
CA CYS A 132 5.56 9.03 5.04
C CYS A 132 7.02 9.49 5.08
N PHE A 133 7.40 10.35 6.03
CA PHE A 133 8.77 10.73 6.27
C PHE A 133 9.55 9.58 6.93
N MET A 134 10.46 8.97 6.17
CA MET A 134 11.20 7.77 6.60
C MET A 134 11.94 7.88 7.92
N PRO A 135 12.66 8.99 8.23
CA PRO A 135 13.30 9.15 9.53
C PRO A 135 12.34 9.06 10.71
N TYR A 136 11.13 9.64 10.57
CA TYR A 136 10.09 9.55 11.60
C TYR A 136 9.65 8.10 11.84
N ARG A 137 9.40 7.33 10.77
CA ARG A 137 8.98 5.91 10.87
C ARG A 137 10.07 5.04 11.52
N LYS A 138 11.35 5.29 11.21
CA LYS A 138 12.47 4.59 11.84
C LYS A 138 12.56 4.90 13.32
N LEU A 139 12.43 6.17 13.70
CA LEU A 139 12.44 6.61 15.09
C LEU A 139 11.27 6.03 15.89
N GLU A 140 10.07 6.10 15.36
CA GLU A 140 8.87 5.56 15.99
C GLU A 140 8.99 4.05 16.25
N ARG A 141 9.49 3.28 15.28
CA ARG A 141 9.76 1.85 15.46
C ARG A 141 10.83 1.55 16.50
N PHE A 142 11.87 2.34 16.54
CA PHE A 142 12.93 2.21 17.54
C PHE A 142 12.38 2.41 18.95
N ILE A 143 11.59 3.48 19.15
CA ILE A 143 10.94 3.79 20.44
C ILE A 143 9.99 2.66 20.85
N LYS A 144 9.11 2.21 19.94
CA LYS A 144 8.18 1.10 20.21
C LYS A 144 8.90 -0.21 20.53
N GLY A 145 10.04 -0.47 19.89
CA GLY A 145 10.89 -1.63 20.16
C GLY A 145 11.46 -1.59 21.57
N LYS A 146 11.99 -0.44 22.00
CA LYS A 146 12.52 -0.24 23.37
C LYS A 146 11.42 -0.38 24.43
N LEU A 147 10.26 0.22 24.20
CA LEU A 147 9.13 0.13 25.13
C LEU A 147 8.61 -1.31 25.29
N ARG A 148 8.52 -2.08 24.19
CA ARG A 148 8.15 -3.51 24.23
C ARG A 148 9.19 -4.33 25.01
N GLY A 149 10.49 -4.08 24.79
CA GLY A 149 11.57 -4.75 25.51
C GLY A 149 11.54 -4.44 27.02
N LEU A 150 11.27 -3.18 27.39
CA LEU A 150 11.13 -2.78 28.80
C LEU A 150 9.92 -3.45 29.45
N LYS A 151 8.75 -3.45 28.76
CA LYS A 151 7.53 -4.11 29.23
C LYS A 151 7.78 -5.60 29.48
N ARG A 152 8.44 -6.32 28.56
CA ARG A 152 8.78 -7.72 28.70
C ARG A 152 9.64 -7.95 29.94
N ARG A 153 10.71 -7.15 30.15
CA ARG A 153 11.59 -7.27 31.33
C ARG A 153 10.88 -7.03 32.67
N LEU A 154 9.85 -6.17 32.68
CA LEU A 154 9.08 -5.86 33.90
C LEU A 154 8.02 -6.94 34.23
N PHE A 155 7.47 -7.62 33.21
CA PHE A 155 6.37 -8.59 33.41
C PHE A 155 6.82 -10.05 33.36
N GLU A 156 8.01 -10.39 32.84
CA GLU A 156 8.59 -11.76 32.86
C GLU A 156 9.45 -12.05 34.10
N LYS A 157 9.55 -11.11 35.06
CA LYS A 157 10.24 -11.30 36.36
C LYS A 157 9.25 -11.67 37.50
N LYS A 158 8.11 -12.27 37.19
CA LYS A 158 7.23 -12.88 38.20
C LYS A 158 7.07 -14.36 37.96
#